data_01d0f7d60ea5766e13a41a408bbf7f10
#
_entry.id   01d0f7d60ea5766e13a41a408bbf7f10
#
_cell.length_a   1.000
_cell.length_b   1.000
_cell.length_c   1.000
_cell.angle_alpha   90.00
_cell.angle_beta   90.00
_cell.angle_gamma   90.00
#
_symmetry.space_group_name_H-M   'P 1'
#
loop_
_entity.id
_entity.type
_entity.pdbx_description
1 polymer ?
#
loop_
_entity_poly.entity_id
_entity_poly.type
_entity_poly.pdbx_seq_one_letter_code
_entity_poly.pdbx_strand_id
1 'polypeptide(L)'
;MIENYPIDFVVTWVDGNDPVWQAEKAKYSPNKNADNRNVRFRDWDNMQYWFRAVEKFAPWVNKIHFVTYGHLPKWLNIDNPKLNIAKHSDFIPQKYLPTFSSQPIELNLHRINGLAERFVYFNDDMFLLRPVKRELFFAGKDCLPTDFAITSTISTTTKEDMMPFIKLNCVTILNGHFDKKEQMKKHFSKWVNLAYGWNALRNLIFYGQHRFKGFANNHLAFSFLKSEYEDIWEKEYESLDDTSSHKFRSKLDLDNWLIRYWQDRKSVV
;
A
#
# COMPACT_ATOMS: atom_id res chain seq x y z
N MET A 1 18.36 22.11 9.64
CA MET A 1 18.02 22.13 8.20
C MET A 1 17.32 20.83 7.91
N ILE A 2 16.06 20.88 7.48
CA ILE A 2 15.36 19.64 7.04
C ILE A 2 16.05 19.26 5.75
N GLU A 3 16.78 18.15 5.74
CA GLU A 3 17.39 17.63 4.53
C GLU A 3 16.34 17.45 3.45
N ASN A 4 16.64 17.92 2.25
CA ASN A 4 15.71 17.91 1.11
C ASN A 4 15.72 16.52 0.45
N TYR A 5 15.17 15.52 1.16
CA TYR A 5 15.04 14.15 0.62
C TYR A 5 13.87 14.08 -0.37
N PRO A 6 14.01 13.33 -1.47
CA PRO A 6 12.93 13.13 -2.42
C PRO A 6 11.80 12.27 -1.81
N ILE A 7 10.56 12.67 -2.08
CA ILE A 7 9.36 11.88 -1.81
C ILE A 7 8.63 11.72 -3.13
N ASP A 8 8.41 10.49 -3.54
CA ASP A 8 7.64 10.16 -4.72
C ASP A 8 6.21 9.80 -4.37
N PHE A 9 5.28 10.04 -5.29
CA PHE A 9 3.94 9.49 -5.22
C PHE A 9 3.81 8.33 -6.20
N VAL A 10 3.15 7.27 -5.76
CA VAL A 10 2.82 6.10 -6.56
C VAL A 10 1.31 5.96 -6.59
N VAL A 11 0.73 5.88 -7.76
CA VAL A 11 -0.71 5.65 -7.92
C VAL A 11 -0.93 4.52 -8.92
N THR A 12 -1.76 3.56 -8.54
CA THR A 12 -2.17 2.45 -9.40
C THR A 12 -3.46 2.79 -10.12
N TRP A 13 -3.54 2.43 -11.39
CA TRP A 13 -4.73 2.64 -12.20
C TRP A 13 -4.89 1.57 -13.28
N VAL A 14 -6.13 1.21 -13.57
CA VAL A 14 -6.49 0.33 -14.66
C VAL A 14 -7.77 0.83 -15.34
N ASP A 15 -7.77 0.85 -16.68
CA ASP A 15 -9.01 0.98 -17.43
C ASP A 15 -9.69 -0.40 -17.55
N GLY A 16 -10.66 -0.62 -16.70
CA GLY A 16 -11.44 -1.86 -16.71
C GLY A 16 -12.28 -2.07 -17.96
N ASN A 17 -12.42 -1.04 -18.84
CA ASN A 17 -13.14 -1.10 -20.12
C ASN A 17 -12.19 -1.37 -21.30
N ASP A 18 -10.88 -1.40 -21.09
CA ASP A 18 -9.93 -1.71 -22.16
C ASP A 18 -10.17 -3.12 -22.71
N PRO A 19 -10.49 -3.27 -24.01
CA PRO A 19 -10.88 -4.56 -24.59
C PRO A 19 -9.72 -5.57 -24.63
N VAL A 20 -8.47 -5.10 -24.72
CA VAL A 20 -7.29 -5.96 -24.75
C VAL A 20 -7.07 -6.54 -23.37
N TRP A 21 -7.13 -5.68 -22.35
CA TRP A 21 -7.03 -6.10 -20.95
C TRP A 21 -8.16 -7.07 -20.54
N GLN A 22 -9.41 -6.79 -20.95
CA GLN A 22 -10.55 -7.67 -20.70
C GLN A 22 -10.38 -9.04 -21.36
N ALA A 23 -9.93 -9.07 -22.61
CA ALA A 23 -9.68 -10.31 -23.34
C ALA A 23 -8.57 -11.15 -22.68
N GLU A 24 -7.52 -10.50 -22.20
CA GLU A 24 -6.46 -11.20 -21.48
C GLU A 24 -6.92 -11.70 -20.11
N LYS A 25 -7.60 -10.86 -19.34
CA LYS A 25 -8.20 -11.26 -18.06
C LYS A 25 -9.10 -12.48 -18.20
N ALA A 26 -9.91 -12.53 -19.27
CA ALA A 26 -10.82 -13.65 -19.52
C ALA A 26 -10.10 -14.99 -19.75
N LYS A 27 -8.90 -14.97 -20.36
CA LYS A 27 -8.09 -16.20 -20.57
C LYS A 27 -7.63 -16.86 -19.26
N TYR A 28 -7.38 -16.04 -18.22
CA TYR A 28 -6.88 -16.50 -16.93
C TYR A 28 -7.96 -16.61 -15.87
N SER A 29 -9.19 -16.14 -16.17
CA SER A 29 -10.28 -16.16 -15.19
C SER A 29 -10.59 -17.61 -14.78
N PRO A 30 -10.28 -18.01 -13.55
CA PRO A 30 -10.73 -19.29 -13.05
C PRO A 30 -12.24 -19.22 -12.88
N ASN A 31 -12.93 -20.35 -13.05
CA ASN A 31 -14.35 -20.52 -12.84
C ASN A 31 -15.09 -19.43 -12.07
N LYS A 32 -16.36 -19.21 -12.36
CA LYS A 32 -17.32 -18.19 -11.90
C LYS A 32 -17.27 -17.76 -10.41
N ASN A 33 -16.42 -18.34 -9.58
CA ASN A 33 -16.33 -18.12 -8.12
C ASN A 33 -15.17 -17.21 -7.67
N ALA A 34 -14.26 -16.79 -8.56
CA ALA A 34 -13.28 -15.75 -8.23
C ALA A 34 -14.01 -14.39 -8.17
N ASP A 35 -13.64 -13.53 -7.20
CA ASP A 35 -14.18 -12.17 -7.15
C ASP A 35 -13.67 -11.34 -8.34
N ASN A 36 -14.27 -11.62 -9.47
CA ASN A 36 -13.95 -11.12 -10.79
C ASN A 36 -14.97 -10.07 -11.28
N ARG A 37 -15.73 -9.48 -10.34
CA ARG A 37 -16.80 -8.54 -10.64
C ARG A 37 -16.24 -7.30 -11.33
N ASN A 38 -16.88 -6.87 -12.42
CA ASN A 38 -16.49 -5.68 -13.19
C ASN A 38 -16.48 -4.40 -12.33
N VAL A 39 -17.30 -4.35 -11.26
CA VAL A 39 -17.32 -3.21 -10.34
C VAL A 39 -15.98 -2.90 -9.69
N ARG A 40 -15.10 -3.89 -9.56
CA ARG A 40 -13.75 -3.72 -8.97
C ARG A 40 -12.75 -3.02 -9.88
N PHE A 41 -13.03 -2.96 -11.17
CA PHE A 41 -12.16 -2.40 -12.19
C PHE A 41 -12.82 -1.20 -12.87
N ARG A 42 -13.81 -0.60 -12.19
CA ARG A 42 -14.57 0.53 -12.71
C ARG A 42 -13.73 1.79 -12.63
N ASP A 43 -13.42 2.36 -13.78
CA ASP A 43 -12.88 3.71 -13.86
C ASP A 43 -14.01 4.74 -13.81
N TRP A 44 -13.82 5.79 -13.01
CA TRP A 44 -14.74 6.92 -12.87
C TRP A 44 -14.33 8.11 -13.75
N ASP A 45 -13.29 7.95 -14.57
CA ASP A 45 -12.68 9.01 -15.40
C ASP A 45 -12.31 10.25 -14.58
N ASN A 46 -11.86 10.02 -13.34
CA ASN A 46 -11.57 11.09 -12.39
C ASN A 46 -10.07 11.27 -12.09
N MET A 47 -9.19 10.44 -12.65
CA MET A 47 -7.75 10.50 -12.44
C MET A 47 -7.13 11.84 -12.86
N GLN A 48 -7.69 12.55 -13.84
CA GLN A 48 -7.26 13.90 -14.18
C GLN A 48 -7.34 14.89 -12.99
N TYR A 49 -8.33 14.71 -12.11
CA TYR A 49 -8.47 15.52 -10.89
C TYR A 49 -7.45 15.13 -9.83
N TRP A 50 -7.05 13.85 -9.80
CA TRP A 50 -5.97 13.39 -8.95
C TRP A 50 -4.65 14.10 -9.28
N PHE A 51 -4.25 14.14 -10.55
CA PHE A 51 -3.05 14.82 -11.00
C PHE A 51 -3.10 16.34 -10.72
N ARG A 52 -4.23 16.98 -11.00
CA ARG A 52 -4.44 18.41 -10.67
C ARG A 52 -4.36 18.68 -9.17
N ALA A 53 -4.89 17.77 -8.36
CA ALA A 53 -4.81 17.88 -6.91
C ALA A 53 -3.37 17.74 -6.40
N VAL A 54 -2.59 16.82 -6.93
CA VAL A 54 -1.17 16.69 -6.59
C VAL A 54 -0.40 17.95 -6.99
N GLU A 55 -0.57 18.42 -8.21
CA GLU A 55 0.09 19.65 -8.68
C GLU A 55 -0.25 20.85 -7.78
N LYS A 56 -1.51 21.02 -7.41
CA LYS A 56 -1.99 22.14 -6.61
C LYS A 56 -1.65 22.02 -5.12
N PHE A 57 -1.78 20.84 -4.54
CA PHE A 57 -1.76 20.62 -3.08
C PHE A 57 -0.48 19.99 -2.55
N ALA A 58 0.32 19.38 -3.43
CA ALA A 58 1.61 18.78 -3.10
C ALA A 58 2.69 19.10 -4.16
N PRO A 59 2.93 20.40 -4.51
CA PRO A 59 3.90 20.78 -5.56
C PRO A 59 5.34 20.35 -5.25
N TRP A 60 5.62 20.00 -4.02
CA TRP A 60 6.91 19.54 -3.51
C TRP A 60 7.21 18.06 -3.87
N VAL A 61 6.25 17.31 -4.41
CA VAL A 61 6.45 15.91 -4.83
C VAL A 61 7.55 15.86 -5.88
N ASN A 62 8.48 14.92 -5.68
CA ASN A 62 9.62 14.74 -6.57
C ASN A 62 9.20 14.12 -7.90
N LYS A 63 8.64 12.92 -7.87
CA LYS A 63 8.09 12.21 -9.05
C LYS A 63 6.74 11.59 -8.73
N ILE A 64 5.97 11.37 -9.78
CA ILE A 64 4.73 10.59 -9.76
C ILE A 64 4.97 9.34 -10.61
N HIS A 65 4.87 8.17 -9.99
CA HIS A 65 4.90 6.88 -10.67
C HIS A 65 3.46 6.45 -10.93
N PHE A 66 3.04 6.54 -12.19
CA PHE A 66 1.72 6.10 -12.64
C PHE A 66 1.80 4.62 -13.05
N VAL A 67 1.31 3.76 -12.16
CA VAL A 67 1.36 2.31 -12.33
C VAL A 67 0.17 1.84 -13.14
N THR A 68 0.41 1.16 -14.24
CA THR A 68 -0.63 0.72 -15.17
C THR A 68 -0.30 -0.63 -15.80
N TYR A 69 -1.32 -1.30 -16.28
CA TYR A 69 -1.17 -2.50 -17.10
C TYR A 69 -0.42 -2.23 -18.42
N GLY A 70 -0.53 -1.00 -18.96
CA GLY A 70 0.11 -0.58 -20.21
C GLY A 70 -0.73 0.42 -21.02
N HIS A 71 -2.03 0.48 -20.77
CA HIS A 71 -2.89 1.51 -21.34
C HIS A 71 -2.78 2.82 -20.56
N LEU A 72 -3.05 3.93 -21.22
CA LEU A 72 -2.92 5.28 -20.64
C LEU A 72 -4.16 6.12 -20.97
N PRO A 73 -4.59 7.00 -20.05
CA PRO A 73 -5.63 7.97 -20.34
C PRO A 73 -5.21 8.92 -21.46
N LYS A 74 -6.11 9.23 -22.37
CA LYS A 74 -5.83 10.12 -23.54
C LYS A 74 -5.42 11.54 -23.16
N TRP A 75 -5.85 12.03 -21.99
CA TRP A 75 -5.54 13.35 -21.49
C TRP A 75 -4.18 13.44 -20.77
N LEU A 76 -3.50 12.32 -20.52
CA LEU A 76 -2.25 12.29 -19.76
C LEU A 76 -1.09 12.87 -20.56
N ASN A 77 -0.45 13.92 -20.04
CA ASN A 77 0.78 14.45 -20.63
C ASN A 77 1.98 13.58 -20.21
N ILE A 78 2.36 12.67 -21.09
CA ILE A 78 3.45 11.72 -20.86
C ILE A 78 4.85 12.35 -20.88
N ASP A 79 4.98 13.57 -21.41
CA ASP A 79 6.26 14.28 -21.50
C ASP A 79 6.56 15.11 -20.25
N ASN A 80 5.68 15.07 -19.22
CA ASN A 80 5.92 15.80 -17.97
C ASN A 80 7.13 15.20 -17.24
N PRO A 81 8.18 15.97 -16.92
CA PRO A 81 9.42 15.46 -16.31
C PRO A 81 9.24 14.88 -14.91
N LYS A 82 8.14 15.20 -14.24
CA LYS A 82 7.79 14.60 -12.95
C LYS A 82 7.03 13.26 -13.08
N LEU A 83 6.56 12.91 -14.28
CA LEU A 83 5.78 11.70 -14.51
C LEU A 83 6.70 10.55 -14.93
N ASN A 84 6.57 9.43 -14.27
CA ASN A 84 7.13 8.14 -14.68
C ASN A 84 6.00 7.14 -14.93
N ILE A 85 5.87 6.64 -16.14
CA ILE A 85 4.94 5.56 -16.47
C ILE A 85 5.60 4.24 -16.08
N ALA A 86 5.02 3.55 -15.12
CA ALA A 86 5.50 2.26 -14.64
C ALA A 86 4.51 1.15 -15.07
N LYS A 87 4.78 0.51 -16.20
CA LYS A 87 3.96 -0.64 -16.62
C LYS A 87 4.26 -1.83 -15.73
N HIS A 88 3.26 -2.69 -15.49
CA HIS A 88 3.48 -3.92 -14.71
C HIS A 88 4.67 -4.72 -15.22
N SER A 89 4.86 -4.81 -16.55
CA SER A 89 6.00 -5.49 -17.18
C SER A 89 7.37 -4.89 -16.89
N ASP A 90 7.43 -3.63 -16.46
CA ASP A 90 8.69 -2.91 -16.28
C ASP A 90 9.32 -3.19 -14.90
N PHE A 91 8.52 -3.62 -13.92
CA PHE A 91 8.99 -3.80 -12.54
C PHE A 91 8.53 -5.10 -11.87
N ILE A 92 7.44 -5.72 -12.32
CA ILE A 92 6.97 -7.00 -11.78
C ILE A 92 7.71 -8.13 -12.50
N PRO A 93 8.36 -9.07 -11.79
CA PRO A 93 9.00 -10.22 -12.42
C PRO A 93 8.06 -10.99 -13.36
N GLN A 94 8.57 -11.37 -14.53
CA GLN A 94 7.79 -12.00 -15.61
C GLN A 94 7.02 -13.25 -15.13
N LYS A 95 7.55 -14.00 -14.17
CA LYS A 95 6.90 -15.20 -13.61
C LYS A 95 5.56 -14.89 -12.92
N TYR A 96 5.32 -13.65 -12.50
CA TYR A 96 4.08 -13.21 -11.86
C TYR A 96 3.08 -12.60 -12.83
N LEU A 97 3.48 -12.32 -14.06
CA LEU A 97 2.64 -11.68 -15.08
C LEU A 97 1.87 -12.70 -15.94
N PRO A 98 0.70 -12.31 -16.48
CA PRO A 98 -0.06 -11.13 -16.10
C PRO A 98 -0.69 -11.28 -14.72
N THR A 99 -1.02 -10.17 -14.06
CA THR A 99 -1.81 -10.17 -12.83
C THR A 99 -3.00 -9.22 -12.97
N PHE A 100 -4.12 -9.60 -12.37
CA PHE A 100 -5.39 -8.87 -12.30
C PHE A 100 -5.80 -8.61 -10.85
N SER A 101 -4.82 -8.67 -9.96
CA SER A 101 -4.96 -8.41 -8.53
C SER A 101 -4.05 -7.28 -8.11
N SER A 102 -4.52 -6.41 -7.21
CA SER A 102 -3.71 -5.31 -6.68
C SER A 102 -2.56 -5.80 -5.80
N GLN A 103 -2.74 -6.92 -5.08
CA GLN A 103 -1.75 -7.44 -4.13
C GLN A 103 -0.38 -7.71 -4.78
N PRO A 104 -0.26 -8.48 -5.87
CA PRO A 104 1.01 -8.66 -6.55
C PRO A 104 1.63 -7.35 -7.03
N ILE A 105 0.80 -6.39 -7.49
CA ILE A 105 1.28 -5.07 -7.92
C ILE A 105 1.86 -4.31 -6.73
N GLU A 106 1.10 -4.21 -5.65
CA GLU A 106 1.46 -3.49 -4.43
C GLU A 106 2.71 -4.05 -3.75
N LEU A 107 2.85 -5.38 -3.68
CA LEU A 107 4.00 -6.04 -3.08
C LEU A 107 5.31 -5.87 -3.89
N ASN A 108 5.23 -5.49 -5.15
CA ASN A 108 6.39 -5.32 -6.02
C ASN A 108 6.75 -3.85 -6.32
N LEU A 109 6.07 -2.85 -5.73
CA LEU A 109 6.28 -1.43 -5.99
C LEU A 109 7.74 -0.97 -5.81
N HIS A 110 8.47 -1.54 -4.85
CA HIS A 110 9.88 -1.22 -4.60
C HIS A 110 10.79 -1.48 -5.79
N ARG A 111 10.35 -2.29 -6.76
CA ARG A 111 11.08 -2.63 -7.99
C ARG A 111 10.91 -1.60 -9.10
N ILE A 112 10.05 -0.59 -8.91
CA ILE A 112 9.87 0.49 -9.89
C ILE A 112 11.20 1.22 -10.09
N ASN A 113 11.64 1.31 -11.35
CA ASN A 113 12.88 1.98 -11.69
C ASN A 113 12.81 3.48 -11.34
N GLY A 114 13.83 3.96 -10.64
CA GLY A 114 13.91 5.35 -10.21
C GLY A 114 12.97 5.76 -9.07
N LEU A 115 12.31 4.82 -8.40
CA LEU A 115 11.53 5.08 -7.20
C LEU A 115 12.44 5.53 -6.06
N ALA A 116 12.10 6.66 -5.44
CA ALA A 116 12.80 7.17 -4.27
C ALA A 116 12.65 6.24 -3.05
N GLU A 117 13.59 6.35 -2.10
CA GLU A 117 13.52 5.62 -0.81
C GLU A 117 12.20 5.88 -0.08
N ARG A 118 11.69 7.11 -0.16
CA ARG A 118 10.44 7.55 0.48
C ARG A 118 9.38 7.73 -0.57
N PHE A 119 8.29 6.99 -0.46
CA PHE A 119 7.17 7.17 -1.37
C PHE A 119 5.82 7.05 -0.66
N VAL A 120 4.81 7.67 -1.25
CA VAL A 120 3.42 7.60 -0.78
C VAL A 120 2.61 6.87 -1.83
N TYR A 121 1.94 5.81 -1.41
CA TYR A 121 1.07 5.00 -2.26
C TYR A 121 -0.38 5.46 -2.18
N PHE A 122 -1.01 5.60 -3.33
CA PHE A 122 -2.41 5.94 -3.51
C PHE A 122 -3.12 4.85 -4.32
N ASN A 123 -4.33 4.50 -3.91
CA ASN A 123 -5.28 3.88 -4.82
C ASN A 123 -5.92 4.95 -5.73
N ASP A 124 -6.56 4.51 -6.80
CA ASP A 124 -7.24 5.38 -7.78
C ASP A 124 -8.46 6.14 -7.23
N ASP A 125 -8.93 5.78 -6.05
CA ASP A 125 -10.04 6.42 -5.33
C ASP A 125 -9.59 7.35 -4.17
N MET A 126 -8.29 7.58 -3.98
CA MET A 126 -7.73 8.43 -2.93
C MET A 126 -7.26 9.77 -3.47
N PHE A 127 -7.82 10.88 -2.99
CA PHE A 127 -7.53 12.22 -3.49
C PHE A 127 -7.06 13.18 -2.41
N LEU A 128 -6.15 14.09 -2.78
CA LEU A 128 -5.82 15.24 -1.95
C LEU A 128 -6.91 16.31 -2.11
N LEU A 129 -7.50 16.74 -1.00
CA LEU A 129 -8.60 17.74 -1.01
C LEU A 129 -8.15 19.14 -0.56
N ARG A 130 -6.92 19.25 -0.02
CA ARG A 130 -6.34 20.48 0.49
C ARG A 130 -4.82 20.42 0.44
N PRO A 131 -4.12 21.58 0.53
CA PRO A 131 -2.66 21.59 0.62
C PRO A 131 -2.14 20.71 1.74
N VAL A 132 -1.14 19.90 1.44
CA VAL A 132 -0.47 18.99 2.38
C VAL A 132 1.02 19.32 2.43
N LYS A 133 1.59 19.20 3.62
CA LYS A 133 3.02 19.34 3.84
C LYS A 133 3.69 17.96 3.80
N ARG A 134 4.99 17.93 3.54
CA ARG A 134 5.81 16.71 3.52
C ARG A 134 5.75 15.95 4.85
N GLU A 135 5.72 16.70 5.95
CA GLU A 135 5.68 16.22 7.31
C GLU A 135 4.41 15.44 7.66
N LEU A 136 3.35 15.56 6.82
CA LEU A 136 2.17 14.70 6.93
C LEU A 136 2.48 13.24 6.60
N PHE A 137 3.46 13.02 5.74
CA PHE A 137 3.81 11.68 5.24
C PHE A 137 5.11 11.14 5.86
N PHE A 138 6.08 12.02 6.12
CA PHE A 138 7.36 11.63 6.71
C PHE A 138 7.82 12.67 7.71
N ALA A 139 8.10 12.27 8.93
CA ALA A 139 8.45 13.19 10.01
C ALA A 139 9.64 12.68 10.86
N GLY A 140 10.08 13.53 11.78
CA GLY A 140 11.20 13.25 12.67
C GLY A 140 12.57 13.47 12.00
N LYS A 141 13.64 13.28 12.78
CA LYS A 141 15.03 13.46 12.30
C LYS A 141 15.40 12.45 11.22
N ASP A 142 14.88 11.23 11.32
CA ASP A 142 15.18 10.13 10.40
C ASP A 142 14.20 10.09 9.24
N CYS A 143 13.26 11.06 9.16
CA CYS A 143 12.25 11.18 8.11
C CYS A 143 11.52 9.85 7.88
N LEU A 144 10.99 9.30 8.98
CA LEU A 144 10.25 8.05 8.97
C LEU A 144 8.79 8.27 8.55
N PRO A 145 8.13 7.25 7.99
CA PRO A 145 6.71 7.31 7.68
C PRO A 145 5.88 7.71 8.89
N THR A 146 4.91 8.61 8.69
CA THR A 146 3.91 8.95 9.71
C THR A 146 2.73 8.02 9.56
N ASP A 147 2.35 7.33 10.62
CA ASP A 147 1.19 6.45 10.64
C ASP A 147 0.64 6.29 12.06
N PHE A 148 -0.50 5.62 12.17
CA PHE A 148 -1.19 5.36 13.42
C PHE A 148 -1.17 3.86 13.74
N ALA A 149 -0.32 3.42 14.67
CA ALA A 149 -0.36 2.07 15.20
C ALA A 149 -1.43 1.92 16.28
N ILE A 150 -2.68 1.89 15.88
CA ILE A 150 -3.80 1.69 16.79
C ILE A 150 -4.21 0.22 16.74
N THR A 151 -4.08 -0.48 17.88
CA THR A 151 -4.51 -1.88 17.98
C THR A 151 -6.00 -2.00 17.70
N SER A 152 -6.36 -2.93 16.82
CA SER A 152 -7.74 -3.28 16.49
C SER A 152 -7.88 -4.78 16.40
N THR A 153 -9.12 -5.28 16.47
CA THR A 153 -9.44 -6.68 16.20
C THR A 153 -9.87 -6.84 14.75
N ILE A 154 -9.51 -7.97 14.14
CA ILE A 154 -9.97 -8.33 12.80
C ILE A 154 -11.28 -9.11 12.96
N SER A 155 -12.30 -8.72 12.23
CA SER A 155 -13.58 -9.42 12.15
C SER A 155 -14.03 -9.54 10.71
N THR A 156 -14.81 -10.58 10.41
CA THR A 156 -15.45 -10.77 9.10
C THR A 156 -16.91 -10.38 9.18
N THR A 157 -17.46 -9.84 8.11
CA THR A 157 -18.90 -9.58 7.97
C THR A 157 -19.58 -10.74 7.25
N THR A 158 -18.95 -11.29 6.24
CA THR A 158 -19.43 -12.44 5.47
C THR A 158 -18.27 -13.38 5.13
N LYS A 159 -18.58 -14.64 4.80
CA LYS A 159 -17.57 -15.61 4.36
C LYS A 159 -16.96 -15.29 2.98
N GLU A 160 -17.61 -14.44 2.21
CA GLU A 160 -17.15 -13.98 0.89
C GLU A 160 -16.15 -12.82 1.00
N ASP A 161 -16.11 -12.11 2.14
CA ASP A 161 -15.18 -11.00 2.37
C ASP A 161 -13.76 -11.54 2.56
N MET A 162 -12.89 -11.25 1.59
CA MET A 162 -11.50 -11.73 1.58
C MET A 162 -10.57 -10.86 2.44
N MET A 163 -10.89 -9.57 2.61
CA MET A 163 -9.97 -8.63 3.23
C MET A 163 -9.63 -8.95 4.69
N PRO A 164 -10.55 -9.42 5.54
CA PRO A 164 -10.20 -9.85 6.90
C PRO A 164 -9.20 -11.01 6.94
N PHE A 165 -9.28 -11.95 5.99
CA PHE A 165 -8.32 -13.06 5.90
C PHE A 165 -6.94 -12.56 5.48
N ILE A 166 -6.85 -11.70 4.49
CA ILE A 166 -5.61 -11.06 4.05
C ILE A 166 -4.95 -10.29 5.20
N LYS A 167 -5.75 -9.50 5.95
CA LYS A 167 -5.27 -8.81 7.17
C LYS A 167 -4.72 -9.77 8.21
N LEU A 168 -5.43 -10.89 8.42
CA LEU A 168 -5.01 -11.90 9.39
C LEU A 168 -3.70 -12.55 8.97
N ASN A 169 -3.52 -12.86 7.67
CA ASN A 169 -2.28 -13.41 7.14
C ASN A 169 -1.11 -12.45 7.39
N CYS A 170 -1.29 -11.15 7.08
CA CYS A 170 -0.28 -10.12 7.34
C CYS A 170 0.10 -10.04 8.84
N VAL A 171 -0.90 -10.07 9.73
CA VAL A 171 -0.66 -10.06 11.18
C VAL A 171 -0.02 -11.36 11.67
N THR A 172 -0.31 -12.49 11.04
CA THR A 172 0.30 -13.79 11.37
C THR A 172 1.80 -13.77 11.11
N ILE A 173 2.21 -13.28 9.95
CA ILE A 173 3.64 -13.10 9.62
C ILE A 173 4.30 -12.15 10.62
N LEU A 174 3.69 -10.99 10.88
CA LEU A 174 4.22 -10.03 11.85
C LEU A 174 4.44 -10.66 13.23
N ASN A 175 3.50 -11.49 13.68
CA ASN A 175 3.59 -12.21 14.97
C ASN A 175 4.66 -13.31 14.97
N GLY A 176 5.08 -13.80 13.81
CA GLY A 176 6.20 -14.73 13.67
C GLY A 176 7.54 -14.07 13.96
N HIS A 177 7.66 -12.77 13.68
CA HIS A 177 8.92 -12.02 13.81
C HIS A 177 9.00 -11.14 15.06
N PHE A 178 7.86 -10.69 15.61
CA PHE A 178 7.87 -9.67 16.67
C PHE A 178 6.94 -9.99 17.83
N ASP A 179 7.47 -9.79 19.05
CA ASP A 179 6.65 -9.74 20.26
C ASP A 179 6.08 -8.33 20.43
N LYS A 180 4.76 -8.21 20.45
CA LYS A 180 4.06 -6.92 20.57
C LYS A 180 4.42 -6.18 21.85
N LYS A 181 4.47 -6.87 23.00
CA LYS A 181 4.77 -6.26 24.29
C LYS A 181 6.17 -5.65 24.32
N GLU A 182 7.15 -6.35 23.73
CA GLU A 182 8.51 -5.83 23.61
C GLU A 182 8.57 -4.61 22.69
N GLN A 183 7.88 -4.64 21.53
CA GLN A 183 7.83 -3.50 20.62
C GLN A 183 7.16 -2.29 21.29
N MET A 184 6.04 -2.49 21.97
CA MET A 184 5.37 -1.41 22.70
C MET A 184 6.21 -0.87 23.84
N LYS A 185 6.97 -1.72 24.57
CA LYS A 185 7.88 -1.29 25.62
C LYS A 185 9.01 -0.43 25.07
N LYS A 186 9.60 -0.85 23.95
CA LYS A 186 10.70 -0.15 23.28
C LYS A 186 10.29 1.22 22.73
N HIS A 187 9.06 1.34 22.26
CA HIS A 187 8.52 2.53 21.58
C HIS A 187 7.27 3.08 22.28
N PHE A 188 7.20 3.03 23.61
CA PHE A 188 5.99 3.29 24.38
C PHE A 188 5.31 4.63 24.03
N SER A 189 6.08 5.73 23.99
CA SER A 189 5.55 7.06 23.68
C SER A 189 4.93 7.19 22.28
N LYS A 190 5.33 6.31 21.37
CA LYS A 190 4.78 6.25 20.00
C LYS A 190 3.46 5.46 19.97
N TRP A 191 3.38 4.34 20.71
CA TRP A 191 2.16 3.54 20.83
C TRP A 191 1.09 4.18 21.68
N VAL A 192 1.50 4.93 22.71
CA VAL A 192 0.60 5.64 23.62
C VAL A 192 0.81 7.14 23.43
N ASN A 193 0.25 7.67 22.35
CA ASN A 193 0.40 9.06 21.97
C ASN A 193 -0.94 9.81 22.12
N LEU A 194 -0.89 11.03 22.69
CA LEU A 194 -2.07 11.88 22.84
C LEU A 194 -2.72 12.26 21.50
N ALA A 195 -1.94 12.27 20.41
CA ALA A 195 -2.47 12.48 19.06
C ALA A 195 -3.51 11.43 18.65
N TYR A 196 -3.52 10.26 19.28
CA TYR A 196 -4.51 9.21 19.03
C TYR A 196 -5.85 9.46 19.73
N GLY A 197 -5.95 10.48 20.62
CA GLY A 197 -7.13 10.74 21.42
C GLY A 197 -7.54 9.50 22.21
N TRP A 198 -8.83 9.16 22.21
CA TRP A 198 -9.37 7.98 22.90
C TRP A 198 -8.79 6.64 22.40
N ASN A 199 -8.26 6.60 21.18
CA ASN A 199 -7.64 5.37 20.66
C ASN A 199 -6.35 5.00 21.40
N ALA A 200 -5.69 5.93 22.07
CA ALA A 200 -4.54 5.62 22.94
C ALA A 200 -4.91 4.61 24.04
N LEU A 201 -6.14 4.68 24.58
CA LEU A 201 -6.62 3.72 25.58
C LEU A 201 -6.69 2.29 25.02
N ARG A 202 -7.00 2.11 23.74
CA ARG A 202 -7.00 0.77 23.10
C ARG A 202 -5.61 0.16 23.16
N ASN A 203 -4.58 0.94 22.86
CA ASN A 203 -3.20 0.47 22.95
C ASN A 203 -2.82 0.12 24.39
N LEU A 204 -3.24 0.89 25.39
CA LEU A 204 -3.01 0.58 26.80
C LEU A 204 -3.74 -0.70 27.24
N ILE A 205 -5.01 -0.87 26.89
CA ILE A 205 -5.80 -2.08 27.22
C ILE A 205 -5.10 -3.34 26.68
N PHE A 206 -4.54 -3.25 25.47
CA PHE A 206 -3.86 -4.37 24.82
C PHE A 206 -2.34 -4.41 25.09
N TYR A 207 -1.79 -3.56 25.96
CA TYR A 207 -0.35 -3.45 26.22
C TYR A 207 0.28 -4.77 26.68
N GLY A 208 -0.37 -5.50 27.59
CA GLY A 208 0.15 -6.74 28.16
C GLY A 208 0.18 -7.95 27.21
N GLN A 209 -0.38 -7.83 26.01
CA GLN A 209 -0.47 -8.94 25.05
C GLN A 209 0.83 -9.09 24.25
N HIS A 210 1.29 -10.34 24.10
CA HIS A 210 2.48 -10.68 23.31
C HIS A 210 2.21 -10.73 21.79
N ARG A 211 0.95 -10.86 21.37
CA ARG A 211 0.57 -10.99 19.98
C ARG A 211 -0.21 -9.77 19.49
N PHE A 212 0.11 -9.32 18.28
CA PHE A 212 -0.73 -8.36 17.58
C PHE A 212 -2.08 -9.00 17.23
N LYS A 213 -3.17 -8.29 17.47
CA LYS A 213 -4.54 -8.74 17.12
C LYS A 213 -4.98 -8.20 15.77
N GLY A 214 -4.33 -7.15 15.31
CA GLY A 214 -4.60 -6.37 14.14
C GLY A 214 -4.41 -4.90 14.39
N PHE A 215 -4.58 -4.11 13.34
CA PHE A 215 -4.43 -2.66 13.36
C PHE A 215 -5.69 -2.00 12.79
N ALA A 216 -5.96 -0.78 13.26
CA ALA A 216 -6.96 0.06 12.60
C ALA A 216 -6.42 0.49 11.24
N ASN A 217 -7.14 0.14 10.19
CA ASN A 217 -6.77 0.47 8.81
C ASN A 217 -7.76 1.50 8.27
N ASN A 218 -7.30 2.71 8.10
CA ASN A 218 -8.03 3.74 7.37
C ASN A 218 -7.73 3.56 5.88
N HIS A 219 -8.72 3.79 5.04
CA HIS A 219 -8.55 3.80 3.59
C HIS A 219 -8.00 5.16 3.15
N LEU A 220 -6.69 5.36 3.32
CA LEU A 220 -5.96 6.59 3.04
C LEU A 220 -4.66 6.27 2.33
N ALA A 221 -4.01 7.29 1.77
CA ALA A 221 -2.68 7.15 1.21
C ALA A 221 -1.67 6.76 2.30
N PHE A 222 -0.78 5.82 1.97
CA PHE A 222 0.21 5.26 2.89
C PHE A 222 1.63 5.65 2.50
N SER A 223 2.40 6.02 3.51
CA SER A 223 3.84 6.33 3.38
C SER A 223 4.67 5.08 3.57
N PHE A 224 5.62 4.85 2.66
CA PHE A 224 6.48 3.68 2.68
C PHE A 224 7.95 4.03 2.51
N LEU A 225 8.82 3.19 3.07
CA LEU A 225 10.24 3.12 2.75
C LEU A 225 10.50 1.95 1.81
N LYS A 226 11.22 2.20 0.73
CA LYS A 226 11.62 1.16 -0.23
C LYS A 226 12.43 0.07 0.45
N SER A 227 13.35 0.44 1.35
CA SER A 227 14.17 -0.48 2.13
C SER A 227 13.36 -1.43 3.01
N GLU A 228 12.15 -1.04 3.49
CA GLU A 228 11.29 -1.95 4.27
C GLU A 228 10.66 -3.02 3.38
N TYR A 229 10.38 -2.72 2.10
CA TYR A 229 9.99 -3.75 1.14
C TYR A 229 11.12 -4.75 0.90
N GLU A 230 12.34 -4.25 0.72
CA GLU A 230 13.52 -5.10 0.50
C GLU A 230 13.78 -6.01 1.70
N ASP A 231 13.70 -5.46 2.94
CA ASP A 231 13.88 -6.22 4.19
C ASP A 231 12.84 -7.35 4.33
N ILE A 232 11.59 -7.07 4.02
CA ILE A 232 10.53 -8.09 4.15
C ILE A 232 10.58 -9.14 3.03
N TRP A 233 10.94 -8.73 1.81
CA TRP A 233 11.16 -9.66 0.72
C TRP A 233 12.33 -10.62 0.99
N GLU A 234 13.37 -10.16 1.68
CA GLU A 234 14.48 -11.02 2.10
C GLU A 234 14.04 -12.05 3.15
N LYS A 235 13.18 -11.66 4.10
CA LYS A 235 12.80 -12.49 5.24
C LYS A 235 11.60 -13.40 4.98
N GLU A 236 10.69 -12.99 4.11
CA GLU A 236 9.40 -13.65 3.83
C GLU A 236 9.24 -13.98 2.35
N TYR A 237 10.35 -14.31 1.68
CA TYR A 237 10.38 -14.57 0.24
C TYR A 237 9.27 -15.53 -0.21
N GLU A 238 9.14 -16.69 0.45
CA GLU A 238 8.19 -17.73 0.05
C GLU A 238 6.74 -17.24 0.11
N SER A 239 6.38 -16.52 1.17
CA SER A 239 5.02 -16.00 1.36
C SER A 239 4.67 -14.90 0.35
N LEU A 240 5.64 -14.03 0.04
CA LEU A 240 5.47 -12.95 -0.93
C LEU A 240 5.53 -13.45 -2.37
N ASP A 241 6.35 -14.46 -2.67
CA ASP A 241 6.43 -15.16 -3.95
C ASP A 241 5.10 -15.85 -4.28
N ASP A 242 4.55 -16.60 -3.32
CA ASP A 242 3.24 -17.25 -3.44
C ASP A 242 2.15 -16.24 -3.77
N THR A 243 1.99 -15.18 -2.96
CA THR A 243 1.00 -14.12 -3.22
C THR A 243 1.21 -13.46 -4.58
N SER A 244 2.47 -13.14 -4.93
CA SER A 244 2.79 -12.48 -6.19
C SER A 244 2.49 -13.36 -7.41
N SER A 245 2.44 -14.68 -7.25
CA SER A 245 2.11 -15.63 -8.32
C SER A 245 0.62 -15.65 -8.67
N HIS A 246 -0.26 -15.17 -7.76
CA HIS A 246 -1.70 -15.21 -7.95
C HIS A 246 -2.17 -14.20 -9.00
N LYS A 247 -2.92 -14.69 -9.97
CA LYS A 247 -3.50 -13.85 -11.04
C LYS A 247 -4.71 -13.07 -10.56
N PHE A 248 -5.41 -13.60 -9.57
CA PHE A 248 -6.61 -13.01 -8.95
C PHE A 248 -6.50 -13.10 -7.44
N ARG A 249 -7.24 -12.23 -6.75
CA ARG A 249 -7.24 -12.17 -5.29
C ARG A 249 -7.66 -13.48 -4.66
N SER A 250 -6.91 -13.90 -3.65
CA SER A 250 -7.15 -15.07 -2.83
C SER A 250 -7.28 -14.69 -1.36
N LYS A 251 -7.95 -15.52 -0.56
CA LYS A 251 -7.97 -15.39 0.90
C LYS A 251 -6.62 -15.64 1.56
N LEU A 252 -5.71 -16.29 0.83
CA LEU A 252 -4.36 -16.59 1.29
C LEU A 252 -3.37 -15.47 1.00
N ASP A 253 -3.77 -14.45 0.22
CA ASP A 253 -2.89 -13.35 -0.16
C ASP A 253 -2.40 -12.57 1.06
N LEU A 254 -1.27 -11.92 0.83
CA LEU A 254 -0.76 -10.78 1.59
C LEU A 254 -1.05 -9.51 0.81
N ASP A 255 -0.91 -8.35 1.44
CA ASP A 255 -0.92 -7.08 0.74
C ASP A 255 0.04 -6.06 1.38
N ASN A 256 0.04 -4.82 0.91
CA ASN A 256 0.91 -3.77 1.40
C ASN A 256 0.70 -3.41 2.89
N TRP A 257 -0.39 -3.87 3.52
CA TRP A 257 -0.55 -3.76 4.98
C TRP A 257 0.53 -4.53 5.73
N LEU A 258 1.05 -5.63 5.18
CA LEU A 258 2.17 -6.33 5.80
C LEU A 258 3.40 -5.40 5.89
N ILE A 259 3.71 -4.70 4.79
CA ILE A 259 4.84 -3.74 4.76
C ILE A 259 4.58 -2.59 5.74
N ARG A 260 3.36 -2.06 5.74
CA ARG A 260 2.95 -1.02 6.68
C ARG A 260 3.12 -1.44 8.14
N TYR A 261 2.58 -2.59 8.55
CA TYR A 261 2.71 -3.10 9.92
C TYR A 261 4.16 -3.40 10.28
N TRP A 262 4.95 -3.82 9.29
CA TRP A 262 6.37 -4.10 9.49
C TRP A 262 7.16 -2.84 9.76
N GLN A 263 6.93 -1.76 9.04
CA GLN A 263 7.58 -0.47 9.29
C GLN A 263 7.04 0.23 10.54
N ASP A 264 5.74 0.12 10.86
CA ASP A 264 5.10 0.80 11.99
C ASP A 264 5.65 0.36 13.34
N ARG A 265 6.18 -0.84 13.43
CA ARG A 265 6.89 -1.28 14.65
C ARG A 265 8.05 -0.35 15.04
N LYS A 266 8.64 0.35 14.06
CA LYS A 266 9.78 1.25 14.25
C LYS A 266 9.39 2.74 14.23
N SER A 267 8.36 3.09 13.47
CA SER A 267 8.16 4.44 12.95
C SER A 267 6.90 5.16 13.38
N VAL A 268 6.13 4.63 14.32
CA VAL A 268 4.91 5.33 14.76
C VAL A 268 5.28 6.65 15.43
N VAL A 269 4.81 7.76 14.86
CA VAL A 269 5.03 9.13 15.35
C VAL A 269 3.79 9.64 16.04
#